data_624c16ea520131044aa2c2e1d9258134
#
_entry.id   624c16ea520131044aa2c2e1d9258134
#
_cell.length_a   1.000
_cell.length_b   1.000
_cell.length_c   1.000
_cell.angle_alpha   90.00
_cell.angle_beta   90.00
_cell.angle_gamma   90.00
#
_symmetry.space_group_name_H-M   'P 1'
#
loop_
_entity.id
_entity.type
_entity.pdbx_description
1 polymer ?
#
loop_
_entity_poly.entity_id
_entity_poly.type
_entity_poly.pdbx_seq_one_letter_code
_entity_poly.pdbx_strand_id
1 'polypeptide(L)'
;MVTAPIYAILEGLFLGGISAVFESRFPGIVIQAVALTFGVLFCLLAAYTTRLIKVTQNFRLGVVAATGGIVIIYAISFIGGLFGLNVPYIHESGIIGIGFSLFVVVIAALNLVLDFDFIESGVEQGAPKYMEWYAAFGLLVTLVWLYLEILRLLAKLRGRR
;
A
#
# COMPACT_ATOMS: atom_id res chain seq x y z
N MET A 1 -6.91 -2.04 -21.95
CA MET A 1 -7.43 -3.35 -21.57
C MET A 1 -6.32 -4.41 -21.42
N VAL A 2 -5.39 -4.54 -22.36
CA VAL A 2 -4.35 -5.58 -22.33
C VAL A 2 -3.24 -5.27 -21.32
N THR A 3 -2.94 -4.00 -21.09
CA THR A 3 -1.85 -3.56 -20.20
C THR A 3 -2.08 -3.92 -18.73
N ALA A 4 -3.30 -3.83 -18.23
CA ALA A 4 -3.60 -4.13 -16.83
C ALA A 4 -3.36 -5.60 -16.46
N PRO A 5 -3.83 -6.60 -17.23
CA PRO A 5 -3.49 -7.99 -16.96
C PRO A 5 -2.00 -8.31 -17.07
N ILE A 6 -1.30 -7.74 -18.05
CA ILE A 6 0.15 -7.92 -18.19
C ILE A 6 0.86 -7.36 -16.96
N TYR A 7 0.50 -6.15 -16.55
CA TYR A 7 1.03 -5.54 -15.33
C TYR A 7 0.78 -6.43 -14.11
N ALA A 8 -0.43 -6.97 -13.96
CA ALA A 8 -0.78 -7.84 -12.84
C ALA A 8 0.09 -9.10 -12.78
N ILE A 9 0.35 -9.72 -13.93
CA ILE A 9 1.21 -10.91 -14.02
C ILE A 9 2.66 -10.57 -13.63
N LEU A 10 3.21 -9.51 -14.21
CA LEU A 10 4.58 -9.06 -13.91
C LEU A 10 4.72 -8.66 -12.45
N GLU A 11 3.76 -7.95 -11.92
CA GLU A 11 3.73 -7.54 -10.51
C GLU A 11 3.62 -8.74 -9.59
N GLY A 12 2.80 -9.73 -9.95
CA GLY A 12 2.68 -10.99 -9.20
C GLY A 12 3.99 -11.76 -9.14
N LEU A 13 4.72 -11.83 -10.25
CA LEU A 13 6.05 -12.47 -10.29
C LEU A 13 7.05 -11.72 -9.40
N PHE A 14 7.05 -10.40 -9.48
CA PHE A 14 7.91 -9.54 -8.66
C PHE A 14 7.59 -9.70 -7.17
N LEU A 15 6.31 -9.66 -6.81
CA LEU A 15 5.87 -9.87 -5.42
C LEU A 15 6.20 -11.28 -4.92
N GLY A 16 6.07 -12.28 -5.78
CA GLY A 16 6.45 -13.66 -5.45
C GLY A 16 7.92 -13.76 -5.09
N GLY A 17 8.79 -13.13 -5.86
CA GLY A 17 10.23 -13.06 -5.58
C GLY A 17 10.54 -12.37 -4.25
N ILE A 18 9.95 -11.20 -4.02
CA ILE A 18 10.11 -10.47 -2.76
C ILE A 18 9.59 -11.31 -1.59
N SER A 19 8.41 -11.92 -1.74
CA SER A 19 7.80 -12.75 -0.71
C SER A 19 8.68 -13.93 -0.35
N ALA A 20 9.30 -14.58 -1.33
CA ALA A 20 10.24 -15.69 -1.11
C ALA A 20 11.45 -15.25 -0.29
N VAL A 21 12.00 -14.07 -0.56
CA VAL A 21 13.14 -13.51 0.19
C VAL A 21 12.73 -13.26 1.65
N PHE A 22 11.58 -12.64 1.89
CA PHE A 22 11.09 -12.39 3.25
C PHE A 22 10.79 -13.69 3.99
N GLU A 23 10.17 -14.66 3.32
CA GLU A 23 9.83 -15.95 3.91
C GLU A 23 11.09 -16.73 4.35
N SER A 24 12.17 -16.64 3.57
CA SER A 24 13.43 -17.29 3.91
C SER A 24 14.07 -16.70 5.16
N ARG A 25 13.88 -15.41 5.39
CA ARG A 25 14.40 -14.71 6.58
C ARG A 25 13.48 -14.83 7.80
N PHE A 26 12.18 -14.79 7.57
CA PHE A 26 11.16 -14.77 8.61
C PHE A 26 10.06 -15.75 8.25
N PRO A 27 10.18 -17.06 8.63
CA PRO A 27 9.18 -18.05 8.27
C PRO A 27 7.77 -17.69 8.75
N GLY A 28 6.78 -17.83 7.87
CA GLY A 28 5.38 -17.52 8.15
C GLY A 28 4.99 -16.05 7.98
N ILE A 29 5.93 -15.16 7.64
CA ILE A 29 5.63 -13.73 7.50
C ILE A 29 4.71 -13.45 6.31
N VAL A 30 4.84 -14.20 5.21
CA VAL A 30 4.07 -13.98 3.98
C VAL A 30 2.59 -14.27 4.23
N ILE A 31 2.26 -15.36 4.90
CA ILE A 31 0.88 -15.71 5.25
C ILE A 31 0.25 -14.62 6.13
N GLN A 32 1.00 -14.12 7.11
CA GLN A 32 0.54 -13.04 7.97
C GLN A 32 0.30 -11.75 7.20
N ALA A 33 1.22 -11.39 6.29
CA ALA A 33 1.08 -10.19 5.48
C ALA A 33 -0.11 -10.29 4.52
N VAL A 34 -0.31 -11.42 3.88
CA VAL A 34 -1.46 -11.66 2.98
C VAL A 34 -2.76 -11.57 3.76
N ALA A 35 -2.84 -12.25 4.90
CA ALA A 35 -4.04 -12.23 5.75
C ALA A 35 -4.37 -10.80 6.22
N LEU A 36 -3.37 -10.04 6.66
CA LEU A 36 -3.55 -8.66 7.09
C LEU A 36 -3.97 -7.74 5.93
N THR A 37 -3.38 -7.91 4.75
CA THR A 37 -3.72 -7.12 3.57
C THR A 37 -5.19 -7.31 3.19
N PHE A 38 -5.63 -8.55 3.06
CA PHE A 38 -7.03 -8.84 2.74
C PHE A 38 -7.96 -8.48 3.90
N GLY A 39 -7.54 -8.67 5.15
CA GLY A 39 -8.29 -8.24 6.31
C GLY A 39 -8.53 -6.74 6.31
N VAL A 40 -7.51 -5.94 6.05
CA VAL A 40 -7.63 -4.48 5.93
C VAL A 40 -8.56 -4.11 4.77
N LEU A 41 -8.40 -4.76 3.61
CA LEU A 41 -9.26 -4.53 2.45
C LEU A 41 -10.74 -4.74 2.78
N PHE A 42 -11.08 -5.90 3.35
CA PHE A 42 -12.47 -6.23 3.65
C PHE A 42 -13.04 -5.37 4.80
N CYS A 43 -12.25 -5.09 5.82
CA CYS A 43 -12.69 -4.20 6.90
C CYS A 43 -12.96 -2.78 6.41
N LEU A 44 -12.08 -2.23 5.57
CA LEU A 44 -12.25 -0.90 5.00
C LEU A 44 -13.41 -0.86 4.00
N LEU A 45 -13.57 -1.91 3.21
CA LEU A 45 -14.70 -2.00 2.28
C LEU A 45 -16.02 -2.04 3.06
N ALA A 46 -16.10 -2.82 4.13
CA ALA A 46 -17.27 -2.87 4.99
C ALA A 46 -17.54 -1.50 5.65
N ALA A 47 -16.51 -0.85 6.18
CA ALA A 47 -16.63 0.47 6.77
C ALA A 47 -17.08 1.52 5.75
N TYR A 48 -16.59 1.42 4.53
CA TYR A 48 -16.98 2.33 3.45
C TYR A 48 -18.43 2.10 3.00
N THR A 49 -18.83 0.85 2.78
CA THR A 49 -20.20 0.52 2.33
C THR A 49 -21.25 0.81 3.38
N THR A 50 -20.91 0.70 4.68
CA THR A 50 -21.80 1.06 5.79
C THR A 50 -21.79 2.55 6.10
N ARG A 51 -21.07 3.35 5.34
CA ARG A 51 -20.94 4.80 5.50
C ARG A 51 -20.32 5.25 6.83
N LEU A 52 -19.55 4.39 7.47
CA LEU A 52 -18.76 4.75 8.65
C LEU A 52 -17.61 5.71 8.28
N ILE A 53 -17.06 5.54 7.10
CA ILE A 53 -16.01 6.41 6.57
C ILE A 53 -16.62 7.28 5.48
N LYS A 54 -16.47 8.60 5.62
CA LYS A 54 -16.93 9.57 4.62
C LYS A 54 -15.71 10.21 3.95
N VAL A 55 -15.66 10.10 2.63
CA VAL A 55 -14.59 10.73 1.84
C VAL A 55 -15.00 12.18 1.57
N THR A 56 -14.50 13.08 2.41
CA THR A 56 -14.66 14.53 2.22
C THR A 56 -13.53 15.08 1.38
N GLN A 57 -13.68 16.31 0.90
CA GLN A 57 -12.60 17.00 0.18
C GLN A 57 -11.35 17.14 1.05
N ASN A 58 -11.50 17.48 2.32
CA ASN A 58 -10.38 17.61 3.25
C ASN A 58 -9.70 16.29 3.52
N PHE A 59 -10.46 15.20 3.66
CA PHE A 59 -9.93 13.84 3.82
C PHE A 59 -9.08 13.46 2.61
N ARG A 60 -9.60 13.67 1.41
CA ARG A 60 -8.90 13.36 0.15
C ARG A 60 -7.60 14.15 0.05
N LEU A 61 -7.64 15.45 0.30
CA LEU A 61 -6.45 16.30 0.29
C LEU A 61 -5.41 15.86 1.30
N GLY A 62 -5.84 15.51 2.52
CA GLY A 62 -4.96 15.01 3.58
C GLY A 62 -4.25 13.72 3.19
N VAL A 63 -4.98 12.74 2.64
CA VAL A 63 -4.41 11.47 2.21
C VAL A 63 -3.45 11.65 1.04
N VAL A 64 -3.82 12.46 0.05
CA VAL A 64 -2.96 12.75 -1.11
C VAL A 64 -1.68 13.46 -0.67
N ALA A 65 -1.78 14.44 0.21
CA ALA A 65 -0.63 15.16 0.75
C ALA A 65 0.30 14.23 1.53
N ALA A 66 -0.25 13.38 2.40
CA ALA A 66 0.53 12.40 3.15
C ALA A 66 1.23 11.39 2.23
N THR A 67 0.53 10.91 1.22
CA THR A 67 1.09 10.00 0.20
C THR A 67 2.23 10.68 -0.55
N GLY A 68 2.05 11.92 -0.97
CA GLY A 68 3.08 12.71 -1.63
C GLY A 68 4.32 12.88 -0.74
N GLY A 69 4.12 13.16 0.53
CA GLY A 69 5.20 13.26 1.51
C GLY A 69 5.99 11.97 1.65
N ILE A 70 5.29 10.83 1.72
CA ILE A 70 5.92 9.50 1.79
C ILE A 70 6.74 9.22 0.52
N VAL A 71 6.19 9.51 -0.66
CA VAL A 71 6.90 9.33 -1.94
C VAL A 71 8.17 10.17 -1.97
N ILE A 72 8.11 11.42 -1.52
CA ILE A 72 9.28 12.30 -1.45
C ILE A 72 10.34 11.72 -0.50
N ILE A 73 9.94 11.25 0.68
CA ILE A 73 10.86 10.64 1.65
C ILE A 73 11.55 9.42 1.04
N TYR A 74 10.81 8.53 0.37
CA TYR A 74 11.38 7.34 -0.28
C TYR A 74 12.30 7.73 -1.44
N ALA A 75 11.94 8.74 -2.24
CA ALA A 75 12.78 9.22 -3.31
C ALA A 75 14.11 9.79 -2.78
N ILE A 76 14.05 10.59 -1.72
CA ILE A 76 15.26 11.12 -1.06
C ILE A 76 16.11 10.00 -0.49
N SER A 77 15.49 8.99 0.13
CA SER A 77 16.19 7.83 0.69
C SER A 77 16.88 7.02 -0.41
N PHE A 78 16.19 6.82 -1.54
CA PHE A 78 16.73 6.08 -2.68
C PHE A 78 17.92 6.81 -3.30
N ILE A 79 17.76 8.11 -3.57
CA ILE A 79 18.82 8.95 -4.14
C ILE A 79 20.00 9.05 -3.17
N GLY A 80 19.72 9.27 -1.88
CA GLY A 80 20.76 9.30 -0.84
C GLY A 80 21.55 7.99 -0.78
N GLY A 81 20.85 6.85 -0.88
CA GLY A 81 21.48 5.54 -0.94
C GLY A 81 22.43 5.36 -2.10
N LEU A 82 22.09 5.91 -3.28
CA LEU A 82 22.98 5.89 -4.45
C LEU A 82 24.28 6.69 -4.22
N PHE A 83 24.23 7.73 -3.41
CA PHE A 83 25.39 8.54 -3.04
C PHE A 83 26.07 8.09 -1.74
N GLY A 84 25.65 6.93 -1.18
CA GLY A 84 26.23 6.40 0.06
C GLY A 84 25.74 7.11 1.32
N LEU A 85 24.72 7.94 1.21
CA LEU A 85 24.10 8.62 2.34
C LEU A 85 22.90 7.79 2.82
N ASN A 86 23.00 7.22 4.00
CA ASN A 86 21.89 6.50 4.61
C ASN A 86 21.03 7.47 5.42
N VAL A 87 19.73 7.51 5.12
CA VAL A 87 18.78 8.24 5.96
C VAL A 87 18.54 7.37 7.20
N PRO A 88 19.00 7.79 8.40
CA PRO A 88 18.77 7.01 9.61
C PRO A 88 17.27 6.98 9.93
N TYR A 89 16.87 5.98 10.71
CA TYR A 89 15.53 5.78 11.28
C TYR A 89 14.43 5.23 10.34
N ILE A 90 14.51 5.41 9.02
CA ILE A 90 13.46 4.94 8.10
C ILE A 90 13.52 3.42 7.92
N HIS A 91 14.72 2.85 7.81
CA HIS A 91 14.94 1.42 7.54
C HIS A 91 15.35 0.62 8.77
N GLU A 92 15.42 1.26 9.93
CA GLU A 92 15.81 0.59 11.18
C GLU A 92 14.62 -0.12 11.84
N SER A 93 14.93 -1.20 12.55
CA SER A 93 13.93 -1.94 13.36
C SER A 93 13.69 -1.29 14.73
N GLY A 94 14.11 -0.06 14.93
CA GLY A 94 13.87 0.70 16.15
C GLY A 94 12.45 1.23 16.25
N ILE A 95 12.12 1.83 17.38
CA ILE A 95 10.78 2.39 17.65
C ILE A 95 10.38 3.41 16.58
N ILE A 96 11.32 4.28 16.17
CA ILE A 96 11.06 5.31 15.16
C ILE A 96 10.77 4.67 13.80
N GLY A 97 11.54 3.66 13.40
CA GLY A 97 11.35 2.95 12.14
C GLY A 97 10.04 2.18 12.09
N ILE A 98 9.66 1.53 13.20
CA ILE A 98 8.37 0.83 13.33
C ILE A 98 7.22 1.82 13.29
N GLY A 99 7.33 2.94 14.00
CA GLY A 99 6.31 4.00 13.99
C GLY A 99 6.11 4.59 12.61
N PHE A 100 7.19 4.83 11.87
CA PHE A 100 7.13 5.29 10.49
C PHE A 100 6.45 4.27 9.58
N SER A 101 6.82 2.98 9.69
CA SER A 101 6.19 1.92 8.90
C SER A 101 4.70 1.79 9.20
N LEU A 102 4.31 1.89 10.46
CA LEU A 102 2.90 1.85 10.84
C LEU A 102 2.13 3.04 10.23
N PHE A 103 2.71 4.23 10.27
CA PHE A 103 2.13 5.42 9.64
C PHE A 103 1.93 5.21 8.15
N VAL A 104 2.93 4.66 7.44
CA VAL A 104 2.84 4.40 6.00
C VAL A 104 1.76 3.35 5.70
N VAL A 105 1.65 2.30 6.52
CA VAL A 105 0.60 1.27 6.38
C VAL A 105 -0.78 1.92 6.50
N VAL A 106 -0.98 2.81 7.48
CA VAL A 106 -2.25 3.52 7.65
C VAL A 106 -2.58 4.39 6.44
N ILE A 107 -1.59 5.12 5.91
CA ILE A 107 -1.80 5.97 4.72
C ILE A 107 -2.10 5.11 3.48
N ALA A 108 -1.42 3.99 3.29
CA ALA A 108 -1.71 3.06 2.20
C ALA A 108 -3.14 2.50 2.33
N ALA A 109 -3.55 2.15 3.53
CA ALA A 109 -4.92 1.70 3.80
C ALA A 109 -5.95 2.79 3.48
N LEU A 110 -5.68 4.04 3.82
CA LEU A 110 -6.57 5.15 3.50
C LEU A 110 -6.65 5.41 1.98
N ASN A 111 -5.60 5.10 1.23
CA ASN A 111 -5.66 5.14 -0.24
C ASN A 111 -6.65 4.12 -0.81
N LEU A 112 -6.84 2.96 -0.18
CA LEU A 112 -7.91 2.02 -0.57
C LEU A 112 -9.28 2.68 -0.48
N VAL A 113 -9.54 3.47 0.55
CA VAL A 113 -10.79 4.20 0.70
C VAL A 113 -10.98 5.18 -0.45
N LEU A 114 -9.93 5.87 -0.87
CA LEU A 114 -9.98 6.75 -2.06
C LEU A 114 -10.27 5.95 -3.35
N ASP A 115 -9.71 4.76 -3.48
CA ASP A 115 -9.99 3.87 -4.63
C ASP A 115 -11.45 3.45 -4.64
N PHE A 116 -12.04 3.13 -3.49
CA PHE A 116 -13.47 2.80 -3.38
C PHE A 116 -14.34 3.99 -3.78
N ASP A 117 -13.99 5.19 -3.33
CA ASP A 117 -14.69 6.42 -3.69
C ASP A 117 -14.61 6.70 -5.19
N PHE A 118 -13.45 6.47 -5.79
CA PHE A 118 -13.24 6.61 -7.22
C PHE A 118 -14.15 5.65 -8.00
N ILE A 119 -14.24 4.38 -7.58
CA ILE A 119 -15.08 3.37 -8.20
C ILE A 119 -16.58 3.77 -8.11
N GLU A 120 -17.03 4.14 -6.91
CA GLU A 120 -18.41 4.55 -6.68
C GLU A 120 -18.78 5.77 -7.51
N SER A 121 -17.94 6.80 -7.52
CA SER A 121 -18.14 8.01 -8.32
C SER A 121 -18.19 7.70 -9.83
N GLY A 122 -17.36 6.77 -10.28
CA GLY A 122 -17.38 6.32 -11.67
C GLY A 122 -18.71 5.67 -12.05
N VAL A 123 -19.24 4.81 -11.19
CA VAL A 123 -20.54 4.16 -11.39
C VAL A 123 -21.67 5.20 -11.43
N GLU A 124 -21.69 6.13 -10.47
CA GLU A 124 -22.71 7.17 -10.38
C GLU A 124 -22.71 8.11 -11.59
N GLN A 125 -21.55 8.41 -12.15
CA GLN A 125 -21.41 9.27 -13.32
C GLN A 125 -21.60 8.54 -14.64
N GLY A 126 -21.84 7.23 -14.60
CA GLY A 126 -21.99 6.43 -15.82
C GLY A 126 -20.71 6.36 -16.64
N ALA A 127 -19.57 6.22 -16.00
CA ALA A 127 -18.27 6.17 -16.68
C ALA A 127 -18.21 5.07 -17.74
N PRO A 128 -17.45 5.26 -18.83
CA PRO A 128 -17.30 4.25 -19.87
C PRO A 128 -16.72 2.94 -19.32
N LYS A 129 -17.09 1.82 -19.95
CA LYS A 129 -16.70 0.49 -19.49
C LYS A 129 -15.20 0.28 -19.37
N TYR A 130 -14.38 0.94 -20.20
CA TYR A 130 -12.93 0.82 -20.08
C TYR A 130 -12.38 1.36 -18.77
N MET A 131 -13.12 2.24 -18.07
CA MET A 131 -12.73 2.77 -16.78
C MET A 131 -12.74 1.73 -15.66
N GLU A 132 -13.45 0.61 -15.85
CA GLU A 132 -13.39 -0.53 -14.93
C GLU A 132 -11.97 -1.08 -14.82
N TRP A 133 -11.28 -1.19 -15.95
CA TRP A 133 -9.88 -1.64 -15.98
C TRP A 133 -8.93 -0.65 -15.32
N TYR A 134 -9.18 0.64 -15.51
CA TYR A 134 -8.41 1.69 -14.86
C TYR A 134 -8.59 1.65 -13.34
N ALA A 135 -9.83 1.51 -12.88
CA ALA A 135 -10.15 1.42 -11.46
C ALA A 135 -9.54 0.16 -10.83
N ALA A 136 -9.63 -0.98 -11.52
CA ALA A 136 -9.01 -2.24 -11.07
C ALA A 136 -7.49 -2.12 -10.99
N PHE A 137 -6.87 -1.45 -11.95
CA PHE A 137 -5.42 -1.19 -11.93
C PHE A 137 -5.03 -0.34 -10.72
N GLY A 138 -5.75 0.75 -10.45
CA GLY A 138 -5.49 1.62 -9.30
C GLY A 138 -5.62 0.87 -7.98
N LEU A 139 -6.67 0.07 -7.84
CA LEU A 139 -6.90 -0.76 -6.65
C LEU A 139 -5.76 -1.78 -6.46
N LEU A 140 -5.33 -2.43 -7.55
CA LEU A 140 -4.23 -3.38 -7.52
C LEU A 140 -2.92 -2.73 -7.05
N VAL A 141 -2.59 -1.56 -7.60
CA VAL A 141 -1.38 -0.81 -7.21
C VAL A 141 -1.41 -0.49 -5.72
N THR A 142 -2.53 -0.02 -5.22
CA THR A 142 -2.70 0.32 -3.80
C THR A 142 -2.57 -0.93 -2.90
N LEU A 143 -3.17 -2.05 -3.31
CA LEU A 143 -3.07 -3.32 -2.57
C LEU A 143 -1.63 -3.84 -2.54
N VAL A 144 -0.91 -3.75 -3.64
CA VAL A 144 0.50 -4.14 -3.71
C VAL A 144 1.33 -3.28 -2.77
N TRP A 145 1.12 -1.97 -2.78
CA TRP A 145 1.82 -1.06 -1.87
C TRP A 145 1.51 -1.40 -0.40
N LEU A 146 0.24 -1.59 -0.07
CA LEU A 146 -0.17 -1.98 1.28
C LEU A 146 0.49 -3.28 1.72
N TYR A 147 0.50 -4.29 0.84
CA TYR A 147 1.12 -5.59 1.11
C TYR A 147 2.62 -5.44 1.42
N LEU A 148 3.35 -4.69 0.57
CA LEU A 148 4.78 -4.47 0.76
C LEU A 148 5.07 -3.72 2.06
N GLU A 149 4.26 -2.74 2.41
CA GLU A 149 4.43 -1.99 3.66
C GLU A 149 4.11 -2.84 4.88
N ILE A 150 3.11 -3.72 4.81
CA ILE A 150 2.80 -4.68 5.88
C ILE A 150 3.94 -5.68 6.04
N LEU A 151 4.49 -6.21 4.93
CA LEU A 151 5.67 -7.08 4.99
C LEU A 151 6.84 -6.40 5.67
N ARG A 152 7.10 -5.16 5.31
CA ARG A 152 8.19 -4.37 5.89
C ARG A 152 7.96 -4.14 7.38
N LEU A 153 6.75 -3.78 7.77
CA LEU A 153 6.39 -3.59 9.18
C LEU A 153 6.58 -4.87 9.98
N LEU A 154 6.07 -5.99 9.48
CA LEU A 154 6.22 -7.29 10.15
C LEU A 154 7.68 -7.73 10.26
N ALA A 155 8.47 -7.49 9.21
CA ALA A 155 9.91 -7.77 9.23
C ALA A 155 10.62 -6.94 10.30
N LYS A 156 10.29 -5.66 10.43
CA LYS A 156 10.85 -4.79 11.48
C LYS A 156 10.45 -5.25 12.88
N LEU A 157 9.20 -5.68 13.07
CA LEU A 157 8.72 -6.20 14.35
C LEU A 157 9.42 -7.51 14.73
N ARG A 158 9.64 -8.41 13.77
CA ARG A 158 10.37 -9.66 14.01
C ARG A 158 11.86 -9.43 14.18
N GLY A 159 12.44 -8.50 13.45
CA GLY A 159 13.84 -8.14 13.57
C GLY A 159 14.19 -7.52 14.92
N ARG A 160 13.21 -6.97 15.63
CA ARG A 160 13.39 -6.42 16.98
C ARG A 160 13.46 -7.50 18.06
N ARG A 161 12.89 -8.66 17.78
CA ARG A 161 12.93 -9.82 18.67
C ARG A 161 14.22 -10.61 18.42
#